data_0c30d6bc8f550913452c3e41fa4cbab0
#
_entry.id   0c30d6bc8f550913452c3e41fa4cbab0
#
_cell.length_a   1.000
_cell.length_b   1.000
_cell.length_c   1.000
_cell.angle_alpha   90.00
_cell.angle_beta   90.00
_cell.angle_gamma   90.00
#
_symmetry.space_group_name_H-M   'P 1'
#
loop_
_entity.id
_entity.type
_entity.pdbx_description
1 polymer ?
#
loop_
_entity_poly.entity_id
_entity_poly.type
_entity_poly.pdbx_seq_one_letter_code
_entity_poly.pdbx_strand_id
1 'polypeptide(L)'
;MWTLEDFVRESNRIEGIGEPTSAEIEAHRRFLAIPGISVADLEAFTATVQPLAVLRRHVSLNVCVGTHFPPPGGPGIELRLETLLEDATPESASAYATHLSYETLHPFTDGNGRSGRVLWLWMMGSAPLGFLHEFYYQTLRAQQGWG
;
A
#
# COMPACT_ATOMS: atom_id res chain seq x y z
N MET A 1 -11.99 18.25 -11.41
CA MET A 1 -11.24 17.10 -11.92
C MET A 1 -10.26 16.62 -10.87
N TRP A 2 -10.17 15.33 -10.70
CA TRP A 2 -9.34 14.71 -9.69
C TRP A 2 -7.91 14.55 -10.19
N THR A 3 -6.91 14.96 -9.39
CA THR A 3 -5.50 14.94 -9.78
C THR A 3 -4.71 13.94 -8.95
N LEU A 4 -3.51 13.59 -9.41
CA LEU A 4 -2.60 12.73 -8.64
C LEU A 4 -2.27 13.39 -7.28
N GLU A 5 -2.05 14.68 -7.26
CA GLU A 5 -1.80 15.41 -6.02
C GLU A 5 -2.96 15.27 -5.03
N ASP A 6 -4.21 15.32 -5.53
CA ASP A 6 -5.39 15.11 -4.69
C ASP A 6 -5.38 13.70 -4.09
N PHE A 7 -5.00 12.68 -4.88
CA PHE A 7 -4.88 11.32 -4.37
C PHE A 7 -3.84 11.22 -3.26
N VAL A 8 -2.66 11.79 -3.48
CA VAL A 8 -1.58 11.73 -2.49
C VAL A 8 -1.99 12.45 -1.21
N ARG A 9 -2.66 13.59 -1.34
CA ARG A 9 -3.17 14.34 -0.19
C ARG A 9 -4.15 13.52 0.64
N GLU A 10 -5.12 12.89 -0.02
CA GLU A 10 -6.12 12.07 0.69
C GLU A 10 -5.50 10.80 1.27
N SER A 11 -4.55 10.19 0.56
CA SER A 11 -3.83 9.02 1.06
C SER A 11 -3.03 9.37 2.33
N ASN A 12 -2.36 10.52 2.34
CA ASN A 12 -1.66 11.02 3.51
C ASN A 12 -2.64 11.34 4.66
N ARG A 13 -3.79 11.93 4.34
CA ARG A 13 -4.80 12.29 5.34
C ARG A 13 -5.32 11.08 6.10
N ILE A 14 -5.52 9.96 5.41
CA ILE A 14 -5.96 8.70 6.03
C ILE A 14 -4.98 8.26 7.12
N GLU A 15 -3.69 8.53 6.92
CA GLU A 15 -2.63 8.18 7.87
C GLU A 15 -2.34 9.29 8.89
N GLY A 16 -3.10 10.37 8.88
CA GLY A 16 -2.85 11.51 9.75
C GLY A 16 -1.62 12.32 9.37
N ILE A 17 -1.18 12.21 8.13
CA ILE A 17 0.00 12.91 7.60
C ILE A 17 -0.46 14.20 6.91
N GLY A 18 0.37 15.23 6.95
CA GLY A 18 0.04 16.53 6.38
C GLY A 18 0.12 16.59 4.85
N GLU A 19 0.24 17.82 4.33
CA GLU A 19 0.29 18.06 2.89
C GLU A 19 1.41 17.26 2.23
N PRO A 20 1.17 16.74 1.01
CA PRO A 20 2.17 15.95 0.31
C PRO A 20 3.38 16.77 -0.08
N THR A 21 4.56 16.17 0.04
CA THR A 21 5.80 16.75 -0.46
C THR A 21 5.94 16.49 -1.96
N SER A 22 6.79 17.26 -2.62
CA SER A 22 7.11 17.03 -4.03
C SER A 22 7.69 15.63 -4.24
N ALA A 23 8.51 15.15 -3.31
CA ALA A 23 9.11 13.81 -3.38
C ALA A 23 8.03 12.72 -3.30
N GLU A 24 7.03 12.88 -2.45
CA GLU A 24 5.92 11.93 -2.32
C GLU A 24 5.08 11.88 -3.60
N ILE A 25 4.76 13.04 -4.17
CA ILE A 25 4.00 13.11 -5.42
C ILE A 25 4.80 12.45 -6.55
N GLU A 26 6.09 12.72 -6.64
CA GLU A 26 6.95 12.14 -7.67
C GLU A 26 7.10 10.63 -7.51
N ALA A 27 7.18 10.13 -6.27
CA ALA A 27 7.22 8.69 -6.01
C ALA A 27 5.96 7.99 -6.54
N HIS A 28 4.80 8.59 -6.35
CA HIS A 28 3.55 8.07 -6.91
C HIS A 28 3.57 8.09 -8.44
N ARG A 29 4.04 9.20 -9.03
CA ARG A 29 4.10 9.32 -10.49
C ARG A 29 5.00 8.27 -11.11
N ARG A 30 6.18 8.03 -10.52
CA ARG A 30 7.12 7.01 -10.99
C ARG A 30 6.52 5.63 -10.89
N PHE A 31 5.89 5.32 -9.76
CA PHE A 31 5.26 4.02 -9.53
C PHE A 31 4.19 3.74 -10.59
N LEU A 32 3.33 4.71 -10.86
CA LEU A 32 2.25 4.56 -11.83
C LEU A 32 2.74 4.37 -13.27
N ALA A 33 3.96 4.76 -13.57
CA ALA A 33 4.56 4.62 -14.90
C ALA A 33 5.22 3.26 -15.13
N ILE A 34 5.34 2.42 -14.10
CA ILE A 34 6.00 1.12 -14.21
C ILE A 34 5.06 0.12 -14.91
N PRO A 35 5.53 -0.60 -15.95
CA PRO A 35 4.65 -1.53 -16.68
C PRO A 35 4.28 -2.79 -15.92
N GLY A 36 5.10 -3.23 -14.97
CA GLY A 36 4.82 -4.37 -14.11
C GLY A 36 5.52 -4.20 -12.78
N ILE A 37 4.77 -4.29 -11.68
CA ILE A 37 5.27 -3.97 -10.35
C ILE A 37 6.04 -5.16 -9.75
N SER A 38 7.24 -4.90 -9.26
CA SER A 38 8.08 -5.85 -8.53
C SER A 38 8.13 -5.49 -7.04
N VAL A 39 8.65 -6.39 -6.23
CA VAL A 39 8.92 -6.13 -4.80
C VAL A 39 9.87 -4.94 -4.66
N ALA A 40 10.90 -4.85 -5.50
CA ALA A 40 11.85 -3.73 -5.46
C ALA A 40 11.18 -2.39 -5.74
N ASP A 41 10.18 -2.35 -6.62
CA ASP A 41 9.42 -1.13 -6.91
C ASP A 41 8.64 -0.66 -5.68
N LEU A 42 8.03 -1.60 -4.95
CA LEU A 42 7.32 -1.29 -3.71
C LEU A 42 8.28 -0.84 -2.62
N GLU A 43 9.46 -1.45 -2.53
CA GLU A 43 10.48 -1.02 -1.58
C GLU A 43 10.95 0.41 -1.86
N ALA A 44 11.19 0.75 -3.12
CA ALA A 44 11.62 2.09 -3.52
C ALA A 44 10.54 3.14 -3.19
N PHE A 45 9.28 2.83 -3.50
CA PHE A 45 8.16 3.71 -3.18
C PHE A 45 8.05 3.92 -1.66
N THR A 46 8.03 2.82 -0.93
CA THR A 46 7.84 2.85 0.53
C THR A 46 8.98 3.60 1.22
N ALA A 47 10.22 3.43 0.76
CA ALA A 47 11.38 4.13 1.31
C ALA A 47 11.28 5.66 1.13
N THR A 48 10.58 6.12 0.08
CA THR A 48 10.38 7.55 -0.14
C THR A 48 9.30 8.12 0.79
N VAL A 49 8.18 7.43 0.94
CA VAL A 49 7.06 7.94 1.75
C VAL A 49 7.25 7.65 3.24
N GLN A 50 8.05 6.64 3.59
CA GLN A 50 8.34 6.26 4.97
C GLN A 50 9.79 5.77 5.05
N PRO A 51 10.78 6.68 5.18
CA PRO A 51 12.20 6.33 5.02
C PRO A 51 12.73 5.25 5.96
N LEU A 52 12.14 5.06 7.14
CA LEU A 52 12.59 4.06 8.10
C LEU A 52 11.92 2.71 7.93
N ALA A 53 10.93 2.61 7.04
CA ALA A 53 10.21 1.36 6.81
C ALA A 53 11.05 0.39 5.98
N VAL A 54 10.98 -0.89 6.33
CA VAL A 54 11.66 -1.97 5.59
C VAL A 54 10.70 -3.13 5.37
N LEU A 55 10.96 -3.90 4.31
CA LEU A 55 10.25 -5.15 4.06
C LEU A 55 10.59 -6.13 5.18
N ARG A 56 9.58 -6.86 5.67
CA ARG A 56 9.71 -7.73 6.85
C ARG A 56 10.36 -9.07 6.50
N ARG A 57 11.59 -9.03 5.96
CA ARG A 57 12.34 -10.21 5.54
C ARG A 57 12.90 -11.05 6.69
N HIS A 58 13.02 -10.46 7.88
CA HIS A 58 13.63 -11.12 9.03
C HIS A 58 12.58 -11.56 10.04
N VAL A 59 12.81 -12.69 10.70
CA VAL A 59 11.88 -13.29 11.66
C VAL A 59 11.57 -12.40 12.86
N SER A 60 12.40 -11.42 13.15
CA SER A 60 12.18 -10.47 14.24
C SER A 60 11.23 -9.32 13.85
N LEU A 61 10.91 -9.17 12.56
CA LEU A 61 10.13 -8.03 12.07
C LEU A 61 8.63 -8.37 12.06
N ASN A 62 8.08 -8.51 13.24
CA ASN A 62 6.66 -8.76 13.42
C ASN A 62 5.93 -7.44 13.67
N VAL A 63 4.71 -7.34 13.14
CA VAL A 63 3.86 -6.16 13.30
C VAL A 63 2.46 -6.60 13.68
N CYS A 64 1.66 -5.67 14.20
CA CYS A 64 0.23 -5.90 14.39
C CYS A 64 -0.56 -4.66 13.99
N VAL A 65 -1.81 -4.84 13.59
CA VAL A 65 -2.71 -3.77 13.19
C VAL A 65 -3.99 -3.94 13.99
N GLY A 66 -4.11 -3.18 15.08
CA GLY A 66 -5.19 -3.41 16.03
C GLY A 66 -5.07 -4.81 16.63
N THR A 67 -6.09 -5.65 16.44
CA THR A 67 -6.07 -7.06 16.87
C THR A 67 -5.66 -8.02 15.74
N HIS A 68 -5.38 -7.49 14.53
CA HIS A 68 -4.92 -8.31 13.43
C HIS A 68 -3.41 -8.55 13.54
N PHE A 69 -3.01 -9.82 13.48
CA PHE A 69 -1.62 -10.23 13.47
C PHE A 69 -1.28 -10.75 12.07
N PRO A 70 -0.61 -9.96 11.23
CA PRO A 70 -0.13 -10.42 9.93
C PRO A 70 0.81 -11.62 10.08
N PRO A 71 1.08 -12.35 8.99
CA PRO A 71 2.07 -13.43 9.03
C PRO A 71 3.38 -12.95 9.64
N PRO A 72 4.11 -13.82 10.37
CA PRO A 72 5.38 -13.42 10.97
C PRO A 72 6.40 -12.99 9.93
N GLY A 73 7.28 -12.07 10.32
CA GLY A 73 8.41 -11.65 9.47
C GLY A 73 9.30 -12.84 9.11
N GLY A 74 9.96 -12.75 7.96
CA GLY A 74 10.85 -13.78 7.47
C GLY A 74 10.80 -13.91 5.94
N PRO A 75 11.47 -14.92 5.37
CA PRO A 75 11.53 -15.11 3.90
C PRO A 75 10.13 -15.32 3.28
N GLY A 76 9.18 -15.85 4.03
CA GLY A 76 7.83 -16.08 3.55
C GLY A 76 7.09 -14.79 3.17
N ILE A 77 7.44 -13.66 3.77
CA ILE A 77 6.82 -12.36 3.45
C ILE A 77 7.12 -11.98 2.00
N GLU A 78 8.38 -12.06 1.59
CA GLU A 78 8.77 -11.71 0.23
C GLU A 78 8.12 -12.64 -0.80
N LEU A 79 8.11 -13.94 -0.53
CA LEU A 79 7.45 -14.92 -1.39
C LEU A 79 5.95 -14.65 -1.55
N ARG A 80 5.27 -14.36 -0.45
CA ARG A 80 3.83 -14.03 -0.49
C ARG A 80 3.56 -12.75 -1.25
N LEU A 81 4.43 -11.75 -1.09
CA LEU A 81 4.31 -10.50 -1.83
C LEU A 81 4.54 -10.73 -3.32
N GLU A 82 5.55 -11.49 -3.70
CA GLU A 82 5.80 -11.86 -5.09
C GLU A 82 4.60 -12.56 -5.71
N THR A 83 4.01 -13.52 -5.01
CA THR A 83 2.82 -14.24 -5.47
C THR A 83 1.64 -13.28 -5.66
N LEU A 84 1.43 -12.37 -4.72
CA LEU A 84 0.37 -11.37 -4.82
C LEU A 84 0.57 -10.48 -6.05
N LEU A 85 1.81 -10.07 -6.32
CA LEU A 85 2.14 -9.19 -7.44
C LEU A 85 2.00 -9.88 -8.81
N GLU A 86 2.12 -11.20 -8.87
CA GLU A 86 1.89 -11.95 -10.11
C GLU A 86 0.47 -11.74 -10.65
N ASP A 87 -0.51 -11.58 -9.76
CA ASP A 87 -1.90 -11.37 -10.12
C ASP A 87 -2.26 -9.89 -10.28
N ALA A 88 -1.35 -8.99 -9.91
CA ALA A 88 -1.57 -7.55 -10.00
C ALA A 88 -1.25 -7.06 -11.40
N THR A 89 -2.28 -6.75 -12.19
CA THR A 89 -2.16 -6.25 -13.56
C THR A 89 -2.98 -4.97 -13.72
N PRO A 90 -2.58 -4.07 -14.64
CA PRO A 90 -3.38 -2.88 -14.94
C PRO A 90 -4.80 -3.25 -15.39
N GLU A 91 -5.75 -2.43 -14.96
CA GLU A 91 -7.19 -2.61 -15.29
C GLU A 91 -7.77 -3.94 -14.81
N SER A 92 -7.18 -4.52 -13.78
CA SER A 92 -7.66 -5.78 -13.22
C SER A 92 -8.96 -5.58 -12.44
N ALA A 93 -9.93 -6.46 -12.68
CA ALA A 93 -11.16 -6.50 -11.89
C ALA A 93 -10.91 -6.92 -10.44
N SER A 94 -9.74 -7.48 -10.13
CA SER A 94 -9.38 -7.94 -8.80
C SER A 94 -8.62 -6.90 -7.97
N ALA A 95 -8.56 -5.64 -8.40
CA ALA A 95 -7.79 -4.60 -7.73
C ALA A 95 -8.12 -4.47 -6.24
N TYR A 96 -9.40 -4.49 -5.90
CA TYR A 96 -9.84 -4.39 -4.51
C TYR A 96 -9.40 -5.63 -3.70
N ALA A 97 -9.57 -6.83 -4.26
CA ALA A 97 -9.17 -8.06 -3.59
C ALA A 97 -7.65 -8.11 -3.38
N THR A 98 -6.88 -7.66 -4.36
CA THR A 98 -5.42 -7.56 -4.26
C THR A 98 -5.02 -6.56 -3.17
N HIS A 99 -5.69 -5.41 -3.11
CA HIS A 99 -5.46 -4.43 -2.06
C HIS A 99 -5.72 -5.03 -0.68
N LEU A 100 -6.84 -5.74 -0.53
CA LEU A 100 -7.20 -6.37 0.74
C LEU A 100 -6.16 -7.42 1.15
N SER A 101 -5.68 -8.23 0.21
CA SER A 101 -4.63 -9.22 0.45
C SER A 101 -3.32 -8.54 0.86
N TYR A 102 -2.97 -7.43 0.23
CA TYR A 102 -1.79 -6.64 0.57
C TYR A 102 -1.87 -6.12 2.00
N GLU A 103 -2.99 -5.53 2.38
CA GLU A 103 -3.17 -5.00 3.74
C GLU A 103 -3.16 -6.12 4.78
N THR A 104 -3.70 -7.30 4.43
CA THR A 104 -3.69 -8.48 5.32
C THR A 104 -2.26 -9.00 5.51
N LEU A 105 -1.48 -9.04 4.46
CA LEU A 105 -0.07 -9.46 4.52
C LEU A 105 0.78 -8.44 5.30
N HIS A 106 0.51 -7.16 5.13
CA HIS A 106 1.20 -6.08 5.81
C HIS A 106 2.72 -6.21 5.66
N PRO A 107 3.24 -6.14 4.42
CA PRO A 107 4.61 -6.63 4.14
C PRO A 107 5.73 -5.75 4.68
N PHE A 108 5.46 -4.49 4.99
CA PHE A 108 6.45 -3.56 5.50
C PHE A 108 6.26 -3.31 7.00
N THR A 109 7.29 -2.78 7.65
CA THR A 109 7.20 -2.40 9.06
C THR A 109 6.33 -1.15 9.26
N ASP A 110 6.17 -0.35 8.21
CA ASP A 110 5.34 0.85 8.19
C ASP A 110 5.08 1.24 6.73
N GLY A 111 4.15 2.17 6.50
CA GLY A 111 3.86 2.65 5.15
C GLY A 111 3.00 1.71 4.31
N ASN A 112 2.42 0.68 4.90
CA ASN A 112 1.59 -0.31 4.17
C ASN A 112 0.32 0.31 3.59
N GLY A 113 -0.32 1.23 4.30
CA GLY A 113 -1.52 1.89 3.81
C GLY A 113 -1.24 2.66 2.52
N ARG A 114 -0.20 3.48 2.51
CA ARG A 114 0.15 4.29 1.35
C ARG A 114 0.66 3.44 0.20
N SER A 115 1.49 2.43 0.47
CA SER A 115 1.99 1.54 -0.58
C SER A 115 0.88 0.65 -1.15
N GLY A 116 -0.03 0.17 -0.31
CA GLY A 116 -1.19 -0.60 -0.76
C GLY A 116 -2.13 0.25 -1.64
N ARG A 117 -2.34 1.52 -1.29
CA ARG A 117 -3.21 2.41 -2.07
C ARG A 117 -2.60 2.79 -3.41
N VAL A 118 -1.28 3.01 -3.50
CA VAL A 118 -0.65 3.29 -4.80
C VAL A 118 -0.68 2.05 -5.70
N LEU A 119 -0.49 0.87 -5.15
CA LEU A 119 -0.64 -0.38 -5.91
C LEU A 119 -2.05 -0.52 -6.45
N TRP A 120 -3.05 -0.25 -5.62
CA TRP A 120 -4.44 -0.25 -6.05
C TRP A 120 -4.69 0.75 -7.18
N LEU A 121 -4.18 1.98 -7.04
CA LEU A 121 -4.34 3.01 -8.08
C LEU A 121 -3.68 2.58 -9.40
N TRP A 122 -2.50 1.95 -9.32
CA TRP A 122 -1.81 1.42 -10.49
C TRP A 122 -2.67 0.37 -11.20
N MET A 123 -3.32 -0.52 -10.45
CA MET A 123 -4.20 -1.54 -11.02
C MET A 123 -5.48 -0.94 -11.60
N MET A 124 -6.02 0.08 -10.98
CA MET A 124 -7.27 0.70 -11.43
C MET A 124 -7.08 1.64 -12.62
N GLY A 125 -5.91 2.25 -12.74
CA GLY A 125 -5.64 3.25 -13.78
C GLY A 125 -6.25 4.62 -13.47
N SER A 126 -7.30 4.68 -12.66
CA SER A 126 -7.92 5.92 -12.19
C SER A 126 -8.65 5.64 -10.89
N ALA A 127 -8.82 6.67 -10.06
CA ALA A 127 -9.47 6.52 -8.78
C ALA A 127 -10.56 7.57 -8.58
N PRO A 128 -11.84 7.19 -8.53
CA PRO A 128 -12.89 8.10 -8.07
C PRO A 128 -12.66 8.45 -6.59
N LEU A 129 -12.91 9.69 -6.21
CA LEU A 129 -12.75 10.15 -4.82
C LEU A 129 -13.52 9.28 -3.82
N GLY A 130 -14.72 8.82 -4.19
CA GLY A 130 -15.52 7.96 -3.32
C GLY A 130 -14.81 6.68 -2.90
N PHE A 131 -13.84 6.21 -3.67
CA PHE A 131 -13.10 5.02 -3.34
C PHE A 131 -12.14 5.22 -2.15
N LEU A 132 -11.61 6.42 -1.98
CA LEU A 132 -10.75 6.73 -0.83
C LEU A 132 -11.50 6.65 0.50
N HIS A 133 -12.81 6.89 0.49
CA HIS A 133 -13.64 6.68 1.68
C HIS A 133 -13.66 5.21 2.09
N GLU A 134 -13.67 4.29 1.14
CA GLU A 134 -13.60 2.86 1.43
C GLU A 134 -12.29 2.50 2.13
N PHE A 135 -11.16 3.05 1.68
CA PHE A 135 -9.88 2.85 2.35
C PHE A 135 -9.90 3.42 3.77
N TYR A 136 -10.50 4.58 3.95
CA TYR A 136 -10.64 5.17 5.27
C TYR A 136 -11.41 4.25 6.22
N TYR A 137 -12.55 3.74 5.77
CA TYR A 137 -13.36 2.82 6.58
C TYR A 137 -12.63 1.50 6.84
N GLN A 138 -11.86 1.00 5.89
CA GLN A 138 -11.02 -0.17 6.10
C GLN A 138 -9.99 0.08 7.20
N THR A 139 -9.37 1.24 7.19
CA THR A 139 -8.39 1.63 8.20
C THR A 139 -9.05 1.67 9.58
N LEU A 140 -10.24 2.23 9.69
CA LEU A 140 -10.99 2.23 10.94
C LEU A 140 -11.31 0.81 11.42
N ARG A 141 -11.74 -0.06 10.51
CA ARG A 141 -12.02 -1.47 10.85
C ARG A 141 -10.76 -2.19 11.33
N ALA A 142 -9.63 -1.94 10.70
CA ALA A 142 -8.35 -2.51 11.11
C ALA A 142 -7.98 -2.06 12.53
N GLN A 143 -8.21 -0.78 12.85
CA GLN A 143 -7.96 -0.24 14.19
C GLN A 143 -8.91 -0.82 15.25
N GLN A 144 -10.10 -1.21 14.83
CA GLN A 144 -11.07 -1.85 15.71
C GLN A 144 -10.87 -3.37 15.81
N GLY A 145 -9.86 -3.89 15.14
CA GLY A 145 -9.60 -5.31 15.08
C GLY A 145 -10.53 -6.01 14.12
N TRP A 146 -10.20 -6.00 12.86
CA TRP A 146 -10.95 -6.83 11.94
C TRP A 146 -10.71 -8.30 12.24
N GLY A 147 -11.72 -8.82 12.75
CA GLY A 147 -11.79 -10.24 12.83
C GLY A 147 -12.08 -10.80 11.49
#